data_d60f8f0780693a4c87df71de08b506ec
#
_entry.id   d60f8f0780693a4c87df71de08b506ec
#
_cell.length_a   1.000
_cell.length_b   1.000
_cell.length_c   1.000
_cell.angle_alpha   90.00
_cell.angle_beta   90.00
_cell.angle_gamma   90.00
#
_symmetry.space_group_name_H-M   'P 1'
#
loop_
_entity.id
_entity.type
_entity.pdbx_description
1 polymer ?
#
loop_
_entity_poly.entity_id
_entity_poly.type
_entity_poly.pdbx_seq_one_letter_code
_entity_poly.pdbx_strand_id
1 'polypeptide(L)'
;LPPFVCPVQIVPAGTNTRTSNEFTPMVNLAYQATDSTMIYATYSEGFRSGGFVQRIFPPLPFVPDFDPEFVESYEVGLKFASPDGGLIFNSAAFFMDYTDLQVRTENPGYIGEFEDNVGDAEIYGLELELLFQPTATTILELSYGYTHAEYTAIRVEPPLVSSVSVDDDFDHVPEHSLAAAFSKEFSLESGGLVIARIDASHSTKYPNDPDNSLPVFTPDVTL
;
A
#
# COMPACT_ATOMS: atom_id res chain seq x y z
N LEU A 1 41.14 13.17 28.43
CA LEU A 1 41.02 12.42 27.17
C LEU A 1 40.93 13.45 26.04
N PRO A 2 41.75 13.36 24.96
CA PRO A 2 41.58 14.23 23.80
C PRO A 2 40.17 14.02 23.20
N PRO A 3 39.56 15.05 22.62
CA PRO A 3 38.25 14.91 21.97
C PRO A 3 38.35 13.82 20.91
N PHE A 4 37.39 12.92 20.93
CA PHE A 4 37.26 11.85 19.93
C PHE A 4 37.01 12.53 18.57
N VAL A 5 38.04 12.66 17.77
CA VAL A 5 37.90 13.17 16.41
C VAL A 5 37.55 11.95 15.55
N CYS A 6 36.34 11.91 15.03
CA CYS A 6 35.97 10.93 14.04
C CYS A 6 36.76 11.22 12.74
N PRO A 7 37.76 10.42 12.38
CA PRO A 7 38.70 10.78 11.29
C PRO A 7 38.11 10.59 9.88
N VAL A 8 36.88 10.06 9.78
CA VAL A 8 36.23 9.74 8.50
C VAL A 8 34.95 10.55 8.42
N GLN A 9 34.91 11.47 7.47
CA GLN A 9 33.70 12.18 7.08
C GLN A 9 32.94 11.26 6.11
N ILE A 10 31.76 10.79 6.52
CA ILE A 10 30.95 9.84 5.73
C ILE A 10 30.08 10.59 4.72
N VAL A 11 29.75 11.87 5.01
CA VAL A 11 28.95 12.73 4.12
C VAL A 11 29.74 14.00 3.86
N PRO A 12 29.79 14.50 2.62
CA PRO A 12 30.43 15.79 2.32
C PRO A 12 29.85 16.92 3.18
N ALA A 13 30.72 17.82 3.65
CA ALA A 13 30.26 18.98 4.38
C ALA A 13 29.52 19.93 3.43
N GLY A 14 28.30 20.31 3.80
CA GLY A 14 27.48 21.25 3.02
C GLY A 14 26.00 21.07 3.26
N THR A 15 25.21 21.91 2.64
CA THR A 15 23.75 21.79 2.58
C THR A 15 23.37 21.40 1.15
N ASN A 16 22.71 20.25 1.03
CA ASN A 16 22.08 19.83 -0.21
C ASN A 16 20.59 20.16 -0.10
N THR A 17 20.03 20.78 -1.12
CA THR A 17 18.62 21.14 -1.17
C THR A 17 18.02 20.62 -2.47
N ARG A 18 16.90 19.93 -2.35
CA ARG A 18 16.08 19.51 -3.47
C ARG A 18 14.66 20.04 -3.26
N THR A 19 14.03 20.51 -4.32
CA THR A 19 12.64 20.97 -4.30
C THR A 19 11.90 20.23 -5.39
N SER A 20 10.82 19.57 -5.02
CA SER A 20 9.88 18.93 -5.95
C SER A 20 8.57 19.74 -5.95
N ASN A 21 8.10 20.12 -7.13
CA ASN A 21 6.83 20.80 -7.33
C ASN A 21 6.12 20.10 -8.48
N GLU A 22 5.15 19.26 -8.14
CA GLU A 22 4.43 18.45 -9.09
C GLU A 22 2.93 18.82 -9.08
N PHE A 23 2.31 18.76 -10.24
CA PHE A 23 0.87 18.99 -10.37
C PHE A 23 0.17 17.62 -10.29
N THR A 24 -0.65 17.44 -9.25
CA THR A 24 -1.36 16.18 -8.97
C THR A 24 -2.87 16.40 -9.03
N PRO A 25 -3.48 16.36 -10.23
CA PRO A 25 -4.90 16.57 -10.40
C PRO A 25 -5.70 15.38 -9.84
N MET A 26 -6.94 15.67 -9.43
CA MET A 26 -7.93 14.68 -9.08
C MET A 26 -9.28 15.06 -9.71
N VAL A 27 -9.94 14.10 -10.33
CA VAL A 27 -11.30 14.23 -10.88
C VAL A 27 -12.17 13.11 -10.33
N ASN A 28 -13.28 13.47 -9.73
CA ASN A 28 -14.28 12.51 -9.27
C ASN A 28 -15.63 12.81 -9.91
N LEU A 29 -16.27 11.78 -10.45
CA LEU A 29 -17.61 11.82 -11.01
C LEU A 29 -18.50 10.86 -10.21
N ALA A 30 -19.57 11.36 -9.63
CA ALA A 30 -20.55 10.56 -8.90
C ALA A 30 -21.95 10.71 -9.54
N TYR A 31 -22.62 9.58 -9.72
CA TYR A 31 -23.97 9.51 -10.29
C TYR A 31 -24.89 8.75 -9.36
N GLN A 32 -25.92 9.43 -8.87
CA GLN A 32 -26.99 8.82 -8.08
C GLN A 32 -27.97 8.13 -9.03
N ALA A 33 -27.78 6.82 -9.25
CA ALA A 33 -28.57 6.03 -10.20
C ALA A 33 -30.00 5.79 -9.69
N THR A 34 -30.16 5.61 -8.37
CA THR A 34 -31.45 5.52 -7.66
C THR A 34 -31.30 6.16 -6.27
N ASP A 35 -32.40 6.28 -5.51
CA ASP A 35 -32.34 6.77 -4.12
C ASP A 35 -31.43 5.90 -3.22
N SER A 36 -31.20 4.65 -3.62
CA SER A 36 -30.44 3.65 -2.86
C SER A 36 -29.06 3.33 -3.46
N THR A 37 -28.75 3.81 -4.67
CA THR A 37 -27.56 3.38 -5.42
C THR A 37 -26.81 4.55 -6.01
N MET A 38 -25.54 4.67 -5.68
CA MET A 38 -24.60 5.61 -6.27
C MET A 38 -23.47 4.85 -6.98
N ILE A 39 -23.09 5.31 -8.17
CA ILE A 39 -21.92 4.85 -8.91
C ILE A 39 -20.96 6.01 -9.01
N TYR A 40 -19.66 5.74 -8.91
CA TYR A 40 -18.66 6.78 -9.05
C TYR A 40 -17.45 6.29 -9.84
N ALA A 41 -16.71 7.26 -10.38
CA ALA A 41 -15.40 7.04 -10.98
C ALA A 41 -14.45 8.15 -10.53
N THR A 42 -13.23 7.78 -10.20
CA THR A 42 -12.17 8.69 -9.76
C THR A 42 -10.93 8.47 -10.62
N TYR A 43 -10.32 9.56 -11.06
CA TYR A 43 -8.95 9.62 -11.56
C TYR A 43 -8.16 10.52 -10.64
N SER A 44 -6.95 10.12 -10.27
CA SER A 44 -6.04 10.96 -9.51
C SER A 44 -4.58 10.67 -9.85
N GLU A 45 -3.76 11.70 -9.79
CA GLU A 45 -2.32 11.58 -9.85
C GLU A 45 -1.71 11.88 -8.48
N GLY A 46 -0.62 11.20 -8.17
CA GLY A 46 0.16 11.39 -6.95
C GLY A 46 1.65 11.31 -7.25
N PHE A 47 2.46 11.81 -6.31
CA PHE A 47 3.91 11.63 -6.38
C PHE A 47 4.50 11.49 -4.98
N ARG A 48 5.64 10.83 -4.92
CA ARG A 48 6.54 10.83 -3.77
C ARG A 48 7.79 11.60 -4.14
N SER A 49 8.19 12.58 -3.32
CA SER A 49 9.36 13.42 -3.61
C SER A 49 10.64 12.59 -3.66
N GLY A 50 11.55 13.01 -4.52
CA GLY A 50 12.93 12.56 -4.51
C GLY A 50 13.67 13.01 -3.24
N GLY A 51 14.88 12.52 -3.08
CA GLY A 51 15.68 12.73 -1.88
C GLY A 51 17.16 12.55 -2.10
N PHE A 52 17.87 12.30 -0.99
CA PHE A 52 19.32 12.10 -0.96
C PHE A 52 19.68 10.83 -0.20
N VAL A 53 20.62 10.07 -0.74
CA VAL A 53 21.19 8.89 -0.10
C VAL A 53 22.26 9.32 0.91
N GLN A 54 22.10 8.93 2.18
CA GLN A 54 22.91 9.48 3.27
C GLN A 54 23.95 8.52 3.88
N ARG A 55 23.92 7.22 3.56
CA ARG A 55 24.74 6.21 4.24
C ARG A 55 25.48 5.32 3.25
N ILE A 56 26.56 5.85 2.69
CA ILE A 56 27.41 5.12 1.76
C ILE A 56 28.84 5.08 2.28
N PHE A 57 29.48 3.91 2.25
CA PHE A 57 30.87 3.73 2.57
C PHE A 57 31.60 2.87 1.51
N PRO A 58 32.80 3.23 1.00
CA PRO A 58 33.56 4.44 1.35
C PRO A 58 32.84 5.73 0.96
N PRO A 59 33.16 6.88 1.60
CA PRO A 59 32.47 8.14 1.35
C PRO A 59 32.64 8.58 -0.10
N LEU A 60 31.54 9.05 -0.69
CA LEU A 60 31.53 9.68 -2.01
C LEU A 60 31.89 11.17 -1.91
N PRO A 61 32.46 11.76 -2.97
CA PRO A 61 32.74 13.21 -3.00
C PRO A 61 31.48 14.08 -3.13
N PHE A 62 30.32 13.48 -3.36
CA PHE A 62 29.01 14.11 -3.48
C PHE A 62 27.97 13.25 -2.75
N VAL A 63 26.80 13.81 -2.46
CA VAL A 63 25.66 13.08 -1.93
C VAL A 63 24.79 12.66 -3.11
N PRO A 64 24.64 11.37 -3.41
CA PRO A 64 23.75 10.92 -4.47
C PRO A 64 22.30 11.33 -4.18
N ASP A 65 21.57 11.69 -5.21
CA ASP A 65 20.17 12.03 -5.15
C ASP A 65 19.36 11.13 -6.09
N PHE A 66 18.06 11.09 -5.84
CA PHE A 66 17.08 10.37 -6.64
C PHE A 66 15.86 11.26 -6.89
N ASP A 67 15.18 11.02 -8.00
CA ASP A 67 14.06 11.81 -8.50
C ASP A 67 12.72 11.42 -7.84
N PRO A 68 11.65 12.21 -8.00
CA PRO A 68 10.30 11.80 -7.61
C PRO A 68 9.83 10.54 -8.36
N GLU A 69 9.01 9.73 -7.70
CA GLU A 69 8.19 8.69 -8.32
C GLU A 69 6.76 9.19 -8.48
N PHE A 70 6.02 8.64 -9.45
CA PHE A 70 4.68 9.08 -9.78
C PHE A 70 3.70 7.91 -9.78
N VAL A 71 2.42 8.21 -9.53
CA VAL A 71 1.34 7.26 -9.64
C VAL A 71 0.13 7.89 -10.31
N GLU A 72 -0.43 7.19 -11.29
CA GLU A 72 -1.78 7.43 -11.82
C GLU A 72 -2.73 6.38 -11.25
N SER A 73 -3.87 6.83 -10.71
CA SER A 73 -4.86 5.96 -10.09
C SER A 73 -6.22 6.14 -10.73
N TYR A 74 -6.84 5.03 -11.07
CA TYR A 74 -8.17 4.92 -11.64
C TYR A 74 -9.02 4.04 -10.72
N GLU A 75 -10.18 4.51 -10.31
CA GLU A 75 -11.12 3.78 -9.47
C GLU A 75 -12.53 3.92 -10.00
N VAL A 76 -13.29 2.83 -10.00
CA VAL A 76 -14.72 2.82 -10.22
C VAL A 76 -15.40 2.06 -9.08
N GLY A 77 -16.53 2.58 -8.60
CA GLY A 77 -17.19 1.94 -7.48
C GLY A 77 -18.70 2.12 -7.48
N LEU A 78 -19.33 1.29 -6.65
CA LEU A 78 -20.76 1.30 -6.40
C LEU A 78 -21.00 1.34 -4.89
N LYS A 79 -21.92 2.20 -4.46
CA LYS A 79 -22.42 2.24 -3.08
C LYS A 79 -23.92 2.03 -3.09
N PHE A 80 -24.37 1.06 -2.32
CA PHE A 80 -25.77 0.71 -2.17
C PHE A 80 -26.17 0.72 -0.69
N ALA A 81 -27.32 1.31 -0.40
CA ALA A 81 -27.95 1.21 0.90
C ALA A 81 -29.46 0.95 0.71
N SER A 82 -29.97 -0.12 1.34
CA SER A 82 -31.41 -0.42 1.28
C SER A 82 -32.23 0.68 1.97
N PRO A 83 -33.46 0.97 1.53
CA PRO A 83 -34.28 2.04 2.09
C PRO A 83 -34.56 1.88 3.58
N ASP A 84 -34.59 0.65 4.09
CA ASP A 84 -34.77 0.33 5.51
C ASP A 84 -33.47 0.38 6.32
N GLY A 85 -32.32 0.61 5.67
CA GLY A 85 -30.98 0.63 6.29
C GLY A 85 -30.45 -0.75 6.68
N GLY A 86 -31.19 -1.82 6.40
CA GLY A 86 -30.82 -3.18 6.79
C GLY A 86 -29.69 -3.80 5.96
N LEU A 87 -29.36 -3.21 4.79
CA LEU A 87 -28.29 -3.69 3.92
C LEU A 87 -27.49 -2.49 3.38
N ILE A 88 -26.18 -2.50 3.60
CA ILE A 88 -25.22 -1.61 2.97
C ILE A 88 -24.22 -2.48 2.23
N PHE A 89 -23.97 -2.17 0.97
CA PHE A 89 -22.98 -2.82 0.12
C PHE A 89 -22.17 -1.78 -0.62
N ASN A 90 -20.84 -1.87 -0.49
CA ASN A 90 -19.89 -1.06 -1.23
C ASN A 90 -18.99 -1.97 -2.06
N SER A 91 -18.65 -1.56 -3.25
CA SER A 91 -17.63 -2.20 -4.07
C SER A 91 -16.81 -1.16 -4.81
N ALA A 92 -15.51 -1.43 -4.96
CA ALA A 92 -14.60 -0.63 -5.75
C ALA A 92 -13.66 -1.56 -6.55
N ALA A 93 -13.38 -1.19 -7.79
CA ALA A 93 -12.30 -1.77 -8.58
C ALA A 93 -11.32 -0.65 -8.92
N PHE A 94 -10.02 -0.91 -8.76
CA PHE A 94 -8.99 0.08 -8.96
C PHE A 94 -7.84 -0.45 -9.80
N PHE A 95 -7.14 0.49 -10.44
CA PHE A 95 -5.90 0.28 -11.16
C PHE A 95 -4.97 1.45 -10.87
N MET A 96 -3.71 1.16 -10.55
CA MET A 96 -2.66 2.15 -10.30
C MET A 96 -1.45 1.83 -11.17
N ASP A 97 -0.93 2.84 -11.85
CA ASP A 97 0.28 2.77 -12.66
C ASP A 97 1.36 3.64 -12.01
N TYR A 98 2.45 3.00 -11.58
CA TYR A 98 3.61 3.63 -10.97
C TYR A 98 4.73 3.76 -11.98
N THR A 99 5.26 4.97 -12.14
CA THR A 99 6.41 5.28 -12.98
C THR A 99 7.54 5.89 -12.18
N ASP A 100 8.77 5.60 -12.61
CA ASP A 100 9.99 6.06 -11.92
C ASP A 100 10.02 5.64 -10.44
N LEU A 101 9.54 4.43 -10.14
CA LEU A 101 9.45 3.88 -8.79
C LEU A 101 10.83 3.88 -8.13
N GLN A 102 10.90 4.45 -6.94
CA GLN A 102 12.11 4.48 -6.11
C GLN A 102 12.38 3.10 -5.55
N VAL A 103 13.42 2.46 -6.05
CA VAL A 103 13.83 1.10 -5.70
C VAL A 103 15.23 1.14 -5.09
N ARG A 104 15.46 0.28 -4.10
CA ARG A 104 16.79 0.09 -3.53
C ARG A 104 17.72 -0.58 -4.53
N THR A 105 18.89 -0.02 -4.66
CA THR A 105 19.96 -0.57 -5.49
C THR A 105 21.24 -0.69 -4.68
N GLU A 106 22.09 -1.62 -5.07
CA GLU A 106 23.41 -1.82 -4.45
C GLU A 106 24.52 -1.56 -5.49
N ASN A 107 25.61 -1.00 -5.03
CA ASN A 107 26.83 -0.91 -5.81
C ASN A 107 27.89 -1.79 -5.16
N PRO A 108 28.39 -2.84 -5.85
CA PRO A 108 29.36 -3.79 -5.28
C PRO A 108 30.67 -3.16 -4.76
N GLY A 109 30.95 -1.92 -5.09
CA GLY A 109 32.11 -1.17 -4.58
C GLY A 109 31.87 -0.40 -3.27
N TYR A 110 30.64 -0.41 -2.76
CA TYR A 110 30.21 0.39 -1.62
C TYR A 110 29.43 -0.46 -0.61
N ILE A 111 29.47 -0.03 0.64
CA ILE A 111 28.60 -0.56 1.69
C ILE A 111 27.49 0.48 1.92
N GLY A 112 26.25 0.06 1.79
CA GLY A 112 25.05 0.91 1.90
C GLY A 112 24.15 0.73 0.69
N GLU A 113 22.91 1.13 0.87
CA GLU A 113 21.88 1.06 -0.16
C GLU A 113 21.77 2.43 -0.84
N PHE A 114 21.62 2.40 -2.14
CA PHE A 114 21.24 3.56 -2.94
C PHE A 114 19.71 3.47 -3.17
N GLU A 115 19.07 4.60 -3.29
CA GLU A 115 17.72 4.71 -3.80
C GLU A 115 17.82 5.30 -5.21
N ASP A 116 17.15 4.69 -6.17
CA ASP A 116 17.21 5.11 -7.57
C ASP A 116 15.86 4.88 -8.26
N ASN A 117 15.56 5.69 -9.28
CA ASN A 117 14.31 5.64 -10.03
C ASN A 117 14.43 4.63 -11.19
N VAL A 118 14.36 3.36 -10.88
CA VAL A 118 14.64 2.29 -11.84
C VAL A 118 13.45 1.37 -12.10
N GLY A 119 12.37 1.52 -11.35
CA GLY A 119 11.21 0.65 -11.40
C GLY A 119 9.99 1.29 -12.04
N ASP A 120 9.13 0.45 -12.61
CA ASP A 120 7.72 0.73 -12.86
C ASP A 120 6.92 -0.43 -12.29
N ALA A 121 5.67 -0.16 -11.88
CA ALA A 121 4.81 -1.17 -11.28
C ALA A 121 3.34 -0.90 -11.59
N GLU A 122 2.55 -1.97 -11.66
CA GLU A 122 1.11 -1.91 -11.76
C GLU A 122 0.47 -2.59 -10.54
N ILE A 123 -0.57 -1.95 -9.98
CA ILE A 123 -1.35 -2.51 -8.89
C ILE A 123 -2.82 -2.40 -9.26
N TYR A 124 -3.54 -3.52 -9.21
CA TYR A 124 -4.97 -3.51 -9.44
C TYR A 124 -5.71 -4.44 -8.48
N GLY A 125 -6.99 -4.17 -8.29
CA GLY A 125 -7.74 -4.96 -7.34
C GLY A 125 -9.23 -4.68 -7.30
N LEU A 126 -9.87 -5.38 -6.38
CA LEU A 126 -11.28 -5.30 -6.08
C LEU A 126 -11.47 -5.28 -4.56
N GLU A 127 -12.32 -4.36 -4.10
CA GLU A 127 -12.74 -4.27 -2.71
C GLU A 127 -14.25 -4.45 -2.61
N LEU A 128 -14.69 -5.25 -1.65
CA LEU A 128 -16.10 -5.51 -1.35
C LEU A 128 -16.34 -5.34 0.15
N GLU A 129 -17.38 -4.60 0.50
CA GLU A 129 -17.84 -4.44 1.88
C GLU A 129 -19.33 -4.69 1.96
N LEU A 130 -19.76 -5.48 2.93
CA LEU A 130 -21.16 -5.78 3.21
C LEU A 130 -21.45 -5.59 4.69
N LEU A 131 -22.45 -4.79 5.00
CA LEU A 131 -23.11 -4.77 6.30
C LEU A 131 -24.54 -5.19 6.11
N PHE A 132 -24.95 -6.25 6.80
CA PHE A 132 -26.30 -6.79 6.72
C PHE A 132 -26.91 -6.93 8.12
N GLN A 133 -28.01 -6.23 8.34
CA GLN A 133 -28.77 -6.21 9.58
C GLN A 133 -30.17 -6.80 9.35
N PRO A 134 -30.31 -8.15 9.29
CA PRO A 134 -31.60 -8.80 9.02
C PRO A 134 -32.65 -8.56 10.13
N THR A 135 -32.23 -8.23 11.33
CA THR A 135 -33.10 -7.85 12.45
C THR A 135 -32.46 -6.76 13.29
N ALA A 136 -33.23 -6.06 14.08
CA ALA A 136 -32.73 -5.00 14.96
C ALA A 136 -31.62 -5.47 15.94
N THR A 137 -31.46 -6.78 16.12
CA THR A 137 -30.53 -7.38 17.09
C THR A 137 -29.44 -8.24 16.45
N THR A 138 -29.37 -8.29 15.12
CA THR A 138 -28.41 -9.15 14.41
C THR A 138 -27.68 -8.35 13.34
N ILE A 139 -26.33 -8.39 13.36
CA ILE A 139 -25.48 -7.72 12.38
C ILE A 139 -24.49 -8.74 11.84
N LEU A 140 -24.35 -8.79 10.52
CA LEU A 140 -23.31 -9.48 9.77
C LEU A 140 -22.47 -8.43 9.03
N GLU A 141 -21.17 -8.47 9.21
CA GLU A 141 -20.19 -7.64 8.50
C GLU A 141 -19.28 -8.58 7.69
N LEU A 142 -19.00 -8.21 6.46
CA LEU A 142 -18.07 -8.92 5.58
C LEU A 142 -17.26 -7.91 4.79
N SER A 143 -15.95 -8.11 4.74
CA SER A 143 -15.05 -7.37 3.83
C SER A 143 -14.15 -8.35 3.09
N TYR A 144 -13.91 -8.06 1.83
CA TYR A 144 -13.01 -8.82 0.97
C TYR A 144 -12.20 -7.86 0.12
N GLY A 145 -10.89 -8.10 0.05
CA GLY A 145 -9.95 -7.42 -0.83
C GLY A 145 -9.21 -8.44 -1.70
N TYR A 146 -9.11 -8.12 -2.97
CA TYR A 146 -8.18 -8.72 -3.92
C TYR A 146 -7.23 -7.65 -4.40
N THR A 147 -5.93 -7.89 -4.31
CA THR A 147 -4.90 -6.96 -4.77
C THR A 147 -3.84 -7.76 -5.52
N HIS A 148 -3.60 -7.40 -6.77
CA HIS A 148 -2.46 -7.87 -7.54
C HIS A 148 -1.50 -6.71 -7.74
N ALA A 149 -0.23 -6.93 -7.43
CA ALA A 149 0.84 -5.95 -7.57
C ALA A 149 2.02 -6.62 -8.27
N GLU A 150 2.54 -5.99 -9.31
CA GLU A 150 3.67 -6.51 -10.08
C GLU A 150 4.60 -5.40 -10.52
N TYR A 151 5.91 -5.69 -10.56
CA TYR A 151 6.89 -4.83 -11.21
C TYR A 151 6.82 -5.04 -12.72
N THR A 152 6.52 -4.00 -13.48
CA THR A 152 6.42 -4.07 -14.94
C THR A 152 7.76 -3.82 -15.63
N ALA A 153 8.66 -3.10 -14.97
CA ALA A 153 10.04 -2.90 -15.41
C ALA A 153 10.98 -2.65 -14.24
N ILE A 154 12.21 -3.16 -14.36
CA ILE A 154 13.36 -2.80 -13.51
C ILE A 154 14.53 -2.52 -14.44
N ARG A 155 15.02 -1.27 -14.43
CA ARG A 155 16.03 -0.74 -15.35
C ARG A 155 17.24 -0.23 -14.56
N VAL A 156 18.23 -1.09 -14.36
CA VAL A 156 19.44 -0.77 -13.60
C VAL A 156 20.66 -0.79 -14.51
N GLU A 157 21.45 0.29 -14.48
CA GLU A 157 22.69 0.40 -15.23
C GLU A 157 23.89 -0.13 -14.41
N PRO A 158 24.74 -1.02 -14.97
CA PRO A 158 25.94 -1.46 -14.29
C PRO A 158 26.85 -0.27 -13.88
N PRO A 159 27.48 -0.28 -12.72
CA PRO A 159 27.69 -1.42 -11.81
C PRO A 159 26.58 -1.62 -10.76
N LEU A 160 25.50 -0.86 -10.78
CA LEU A 160 24.41 -0.99 -9.83
C LEU A 160 23.69 -2.33 -10.03
N VAL A 161 23.13 -2.84 -8.96
CA VAL A 161 22.29 -4.05 -8.92
C VAL A 161 21.02 -3.69 -8.15
N SER A 162 19.85 -4.00 -8.70
CA SER A 162 18.58 -3.81 -8.00
C SER A 162 18.42 -4.83 -6.87
N SER A 163 17.79 -4.42 -5.78
CA SER A 163 17.36 -5.32 -4.71
C SER A 163 16.12 -6.15 -5.10
N VAL A 164 15.42 -5.75 -6.16
CA VAL A 164 14.24 -6.44 -6.69
C VAL A 164 14.36 -6.68 -8.19
N SER A 165 13.61 -7.66 -8.67
CA SER A 165 13.44 -8.00 -10.09
C SER A 165 11.97 -7.94 -10.48
N VAL A 166 11.68 -8.03 -11.77
CA VAL A 166 10.29 -8.07 -12.28
C VAL A 166 9.52 -9.33 -11.87
N ASP A 167 10.23 -10.37 -11.44
CA ASP A 167 9.62 -11.63 -11.01
C ASP A 167 9.38 -11.69 -9.49
N ASP A 168 9.74 -10.63 -8.75
CA ASP A 168 9.56 -10.59 -7.30
C ASP A 168 8.17 -10.10 -6.92
N ASP A 169 7.60 -10.72 -5.89
CA ASP A 169 6.35 -10.28 -5.30
C ASP A 169 6.55 -8.99 -4.48
N PHE A 170 5.54 -8.15 -4.44
CA PHE A 170 5.51 -6.99 -3.53
C PHE A 170 5.45 -7.45 -2.08
N ASP A 171 6.31 -6.87 -1.24
CA ASP A 171 6.30 -7.12 0.20
C ASP A 171 5.03 -6.53 0.85
N HIS A 172 4.54 -7.23 1.87
CA HIS A 172 3.38 -6.83 2.67
C HIS A 172 2.05 -6.68 1.89
N VAL A 173 1.95 -7.25 0.68
CA VAL A 173 0.73 -7.23 -0.14
C VAL A 173 0.14 -8.64 -0.23
N PRO A 174 -0.84 -9.00 0.60
CA PRO A 174 -1.59 -10.24 0.43
C PRO A 174 -2.49 -10.15 -0.81
N GLU A 175 -2.47 -11.17 -1.66
CA GLU A 175 -3.32 -11.22 -2.84
C GLU A 175 -4.81 -11.25 -2.48
N HIS A 176 -5.16 -11.96 -1.41
CA HIS A 176 -6.52 -12.02 -0.88
C HIS A 176 -6.55 -11.68 0.61
N SER A 177 -7.50 -10.86 0.99
CA SER A 177 -7.83 -10.57 2.38
C SER A 177 -9.33 -10.69 2.61
N LEU A 178 -9.73 -11.32 3.70
CA LEU A 178 -11.11 -11.54 4.08
C LEU A 178 -11.28 -11.24 5.56
N ALA A 179 -12.31 -10.50 5.93
CA ALA A 179 -12.75 -10.39 7.31
C ALA A 179 -14.26 -10.53 7.40
N ALA A 180 -14.73 -11.21 8.44
CA ALA A 180 -16.14 -11.42 8.72
C ALA A 180 -16.41 -11.24 10.21
N ALA A 181 -17.54 -10.62 10.54
CA ALA A 181 -17.99 -10.52 11.89
C ALA A 181 -19.50 -10.78 11.98
N PHE A 182 -19.91 -11.45 13.05
CA PHE A 182 -21.30 -11.69 13.38
C PHE A 182 -21.57 -11.20 14.80
N SER A 183 -22.60 -10.37 14.97
CA SER A 183 -23.04 -9.85 16.26
C SER A 183 -24.52 -10.18 16.49
N LYS A 184 -24.84 -10.60 17.71
CA LYS A 184 -26.20 -10.86 18.15
C LYS A 184 -26.46 -10.29 19.53
N GLU A 185 -27.52 -9.50 19.66
CA GLU A 185 -28.03 -9.00 20.94
C GLU A 185 -29.16 -9.89 21.47
N PHE A 186 -29.11 -10.16 22.76
CA PHE A 186 -30.12 -10.91 23.51
C PHE A 186 -30.63 -10.04 24.68
N SER A 187 -31.91 -9.72 24.64
CA SER A 187 -32.58 -9.07 25.78
C SER A 187 -32.90 -10.10 26.85
N LEU A 188 -32.53 -9.81 28.09
CA LEU A 188 -32.85 -10.67 29.26
C LEU A 188 -34.18 -10.22 29.89
N GLU A 189 -34.93 -11.18 30.40
CA GLU A 189 -36.19 -10.90 31.13
C GLU A 189 -35.98 -9.97 32.36
N SER A 190 -34.78 -9.95 32.91
CA SER A 190 -34.37 -9.06 34.00
C SER A 190 -34.17 -7.61 33.60
N GLY A 191 -34.34 -7.27 32.30
CA GLY A 191 -34.06 -5.94 31.74
C GLY A 191 -32.59 -5.71 31.35
N GLY A 192 -31.74 -6.74 31.42
CA GLY A 192 -30.35 -6.69 30.93
C GLY A 192 -30.24 -6.96 29.46
N LEU A 193 -29.06 -6.64 28.88
CA LEU A 193 -28.65 -6.92 27.49
C LEU A 193 -27.37 -7.75 27.47
N VAL A 194 -27.34 -8.78 26.67
CA VAL A 194 -26.13 -9.56 26.36
C VAL A 194 -25.82 -9.42 24.88
N ILE A 195 -24.59 -9.05 24.53
CA ILE A 195 -24.10 -8.99 23.16
C ILE A 195 -23.07 -10.10 22.98
N ALA A 196 -23.30 -10.97 21.99
CA ALA A 196 -22.33 -11.95 21.52
C ALA A 196 -21.79 -11.50 20.18
N ARG A 197 -20.44 -11.48 20.02
CA ARG A 197 -19.76 -11.17 18.77
C ARG A 197 -18.69 -12.21 18.48
N ILE A 198 -18.60 -12.61 17.23
CA ILE A 198 -17.55 -13.48 16.68
C ILE A 198 -16.96 -12.75 15.50
N ASP A 199 -15.63 -12.68 15.46
CA ASP A 199 -14.86 -12.08 14.39
C ASP A 199 -13.89 -13.14 13.84
N ALA A 200 -13.68 -13.14 12.52
CA ALA A 200 -12.72 -13.97 11.83
C ALA A 200 -12.05 -13.17 10.72
N SER A 201 -10.75 -13.39 10.51
CA SER A 201 -10.02 -12.81 9.41
C SER A 201 -9.07 -13.83 8.79
N HIS A 202 -8.82 -13.67 7.50
CA HIS A 202 -7.88 -14.48 6.74
C HIS A 202 -7.16 -13.60 5.72
N SER A 203 -5.86 -13.82 5.54
CA SER A 203 -5.09 -13.24 4.43
C SER A 203 -4.18 -14.31 3.83
N THR A 204 -3.99 -14.25 2.52
CA THR A 204 -2.99 -15.09 1.85
C THR A 204 -1.58 -14.70 2.26
N LYS A 205 -0.64 -15.57 1.98
CA LYS A 205 0.79 -15.32 2.23
C LYS A 205 1.29 -14.14 1.42
N TYR A 206 2.23 -13.42 2.00
CA TYR A 206 2.99 -12.37 1.32
C TYR A 206 4.44 -12.35 1.83
N PRO A 207 5.40 -11.92 1.01
CA PRO A 207 6.79 -11.75 1.45
C PRO A 207 6.90 -10.60 2.46
N ASN A 208 7.86 -10.73 3.38
CA ASN A 208 8.19 -9.68 4.34
C ASN A 208 9.49 -8.95 3.98
N ASP A 209 10.11 -9.32 2.88
CA ASP A 209 11.38 -8.79 2.40
C ASP A 209 11.26 -8.56 0.89
N PRO A 210 11.44 -7.33 0.40
CA PRO A 210 11.20 -6.99 -1.01
C PRO A 210 12.15 -7.68 -1.98
N ASP A 211 13.34 -8.11 -1.53
CA ASP A 211 14.31 -8.80 -2.38
C ASP A 211 14.16 -10.34 -2.35
N ASN A 212 13.16 -10.86 -1.61
CA ASN A 212 12.93 -12.30 -1.41
C ASN A 212 14.20 -13.09 -1.00
N SER A 213 15.25 -12.40 -0.51
CA SER A 213 16.54 -13.00 -0.15
C SER A 213 16.44 -13.97 1.01
N LEU A 214 15.44 -13.77 1.87
CA LEU A 214 15.06 -14.66 2.94
C LEU A 214 13.59 -15.05 2.75
N PRO A 215 13.24 -16.31 2.48
CA PRO A 215 11.86 -16.74 2.29
C PRO A 215 11.08 -16.74 3.61
N VAL A 216 10.98 -15.58 4.23
CA VAL A 216 10.16 -15.34 5.42
C VAL A 216 8.81 -14.80 4.95
N PHE A 217 7.93 -15.70 4.60
CA PHE A 217 6.56 -15.35 4.30
C PHE A 217 5.73 -15.24 5.58
N THR A 218 4.87 -14.24 5.63
CA THR A 218 3.79 -14.24 6.62
C THR A 218 2.88 -15.43 6.32
N PRO A 219 2.67 -16.36 7.26
CA PRO A 219 1.78 -17.49 7.02
C PRO A 219 0.34 -16.98 6.85
N ASP A 220 -0.49 -17.78 6.16
CA ASP A 220 -1.93 -17.55 6.13
C ASP A 220 -2.45 -17.46 7.57
N VAL A 221 -3.09 -16.34 7.91
CA VAL A 221 -3.64 -16.11 9.24
C VAL A 221 -5.14 -16.29 9.19
N THR A 222 -5.65 -17.26 9.98
CA THR A 222 -7.08 -17.45 10.23
C THR A 222 -7.29 -17.40 11.75
N LEU A 223 -8.11 -16.48 12.23
CA LEU A 223 -8.50 -16.34 13.63
C LEU A 223 -9.94 -16.78 13.81
#